data_4812abf78b0f682b14c049a1ef8a80c9
#
_entry.id   4812abf78b0f682b14c049a1ef8a80c9
#
_cell.length_a   1.000
_cell.length_b   1.000
_cell.length_c   1.000
_cell.angle_alpha   90.00
_cell.angle_beta   90.00
_cell.angle_gamma   90.00
#
_symmetry.space_group_name_H-M   'P 1'
#
loop_
_entity.id
_entity.type
_entity.pdbx_description
1 polymer ?
#
loop_
_entity_poly.entity_id
_entity_poly.type
_entity_poly.pdbx_seq_one_letter_code
_entity_poly.pdbx_strand_id
1 'polypeptide(L)'
;MVGSQGLGAIASHFVAGRNTGALFHLWSLGSSHVHPDESGTMSVTDQLLSNNAAYAASFNGPLPLPPAKHVAVVACMDARLNVYGALGLDEGDAHVIRNAGGVITEDEIRSLAISQRLLGTKEIILIHHTDCGMLTFTDDDFKRGIFEETGLRPAWAAEAFANEYEDVAQSIKRVTSSPFIPHTDQVRGFVFNVATGVLEEVTG
;
A
#
# COMPACT_ATOMS: atom_id res chain seq x y z
N MET A 1 31.06 -21.10 36.78
CA MET A 1 29.80 -21.77 37.07
C MET A 1 28.78 -20.71 37.40
N VAL A 2 27.96 -20.29 36.44
CA VAL A 2 26.68 -19.65 36.69
C VAL A 2 25.78 -19.98 35.48
N GLY A 3 24.63 -20.52 35.82
CA GLY A 3 23.78 -21.31 34.95
C GLY A 3 22.93 -20.52 33.96
N SER A 4 22.68 -21.21 32.89
CA SER A 4 21.62 -20.96 31.90
C SER A 4 20.23 -21.13 32.50
N GLN A 5 19.35 -20.12 32.35
CA GLN A 5 17.91 -20.28 32.52
C GLN A 5 17.24 -19.69 31.27
N GLY A 6 16.66 -20.37 30.55
CA GLY A 6 15.53 -20.96 29.95
C GLY A 6 14.38 -19.95 29.77
N LEU A 7 14.18 -19.46 28.52
CA LEU A 7 12.95 -18.76 28.10
C LEU A 7 11.81 -19.76 28.01
N GLY A 8 10.87 -19.67 28.96
CA GLY A 8 9.66 -20.46 29.01
C GLY A 8 8.66 -20.04 27.94
N ALA A 9 8.16 -21.05 27.25
CA ALA A 9 7.04 -20.98 26.30
C ALA A 9 5.76 -20.52 27.02
N ILE A 10 5.09 -19.52 26.48
CA ILE A 10 3.72 -19.16 26.87
C ILE A 10 2.77 -20.01 26.04
N ALA A 11 2.33 -21.13 26.63
CA ALA A 11 1.32 -21.99 26.06
C ALA A 11 -0.07 -21.45 26.43
N SER A 12 -0.89 -21.33 25.40
CA SER A 12 -2.34 -21.20 25.30
C SER A 12 -3.16 -21.79 26.45
N HIS A 13 -4.09 -20.98 26.96
CA HIS A 13 -5.30 -21.47 27.61
C HIS A 13 -6.54 -20.95 26.85
N PHE A 14 -7.03 -21.78 25.95
CA PHE A 14 -8.40 -21.64 25.41
C PHE A 14 -9.33 -22.41 26.33
N VAL A 15 -10.16 -21.69 27.09
CA VAL A 15 -11.26 -22.29 27.86
C VAL A 15 -12.45 -22.46 26.94
N ALA A 16 -12.87 -23.70 26.75
CA ALA A 16 -14.10 -24.06 26.06
C ALA A 16 -15.32 -23.67 26.93
N GLY A 17 -16.02 -22.64 26.54
CA GLY A 17 -17.30 -22.23 27.11
C GLY A 17 -18.48 -22.82 26.34
N ARG A 18 -19.38 -23.46 27.06
CA ARG A 18 -20.54 -24.24 26.61
C ARG A 18 -21.57 -23.41 25.85
N ASN A 19 -22.09 -24.06 24.83
CA ASN A 19 -23.24 -23.75 24.01
C ASN A 19 -24.49 -23.46 24.86
N THR A 20 -25.03 -22.23 24.77
CA THR A 20 -26.43 -21.92 25.14
C THR A 20 -27.06 -21.19 23.96
N GLY A 21 -28.11 -21.76 23.43
CA GLY A 21 -28.82 -21.31 22.25
C GLY A 21 -29.20 -19.82 22.31
N ALA A 22 -28.80 -19.14 21.29
CA ALA A 22 -29.23 -17.77 21.01
C ALA A 22 -29.82 -17.72 19.60
N LEU A 23 -31.04 -17.29 19.58
CA LEU A 23 -31.92 -16.96 18.48
C LEU A 23 -31.14 -16.36 17.29
N PHE A 24 -31.28 -17.01 16.13
CA PHE A 24 -31.02 -16.40 14.84
C PHE A 24 -31.94 -15.19 14.68
N HIS A 25 -31.44 -14.01 14.98
CA HIS A 25 -32.01 -12.81 14.40
C HIS A 25 -31.65 -12.83 12.92
N LEU A 26 -32.65 -13.08 12.09
CA LEU A 26 -32.65 -12.72 10.69
C LEU A 26 -32.26 -11.23 10.60
N TRP A 27 -31.01 -10.96 10.31
CA TRP A 27 -30.61 -9.67 9.77
C TRP A 27 -31.25 -9.59 8.38
N SER A 28 -32.38 -8.91 8.33
CA SER A 28 -32.94 -8.38 7.10
C SER A 28 -31.79 -7.76 6.31
N LEU A 29 -31.58 -8.25 5.09
CA LEU A 29 -30.77 -7.60 4.09
C LEU A 29 -31.29 -6.17 3.96
N GLY A 30 -30.67 -5.25 4.70
CA GLY A 30 -30.95 -3.84 4.59
C GLY A 30 -30.64 -3.44 3.16
N SER A 31 -31.67 -3.09 2.41
CA SER A 31 -31.53 -2.41 1.13
C SER A 31 -30.57 -1.26 1.36
N SER A 32 -29.42 -1.32 0.68
CA SER A 32 -28.46 -0.22 0.62
C SER A 32 -29.22 1.02 0.16
N HIS A 33 -29.46 1.95 1.09
CA HIS A 33 -30.05 3.22 0.77
C HIS A 33 -28.99 4.01 0.00
N VAL A 34 -29.09 3.97 -1.31
CA VAL A 34 -28.39 4.89 -2.19
C VAL A 34 -28.99 6.28 -1.90
N HIS A 35 -28.19 7.17 -1.33
CA HIS A 35 -28.57 8.56 -1.14
C HIS A 35 -28.20 9.34 -2.43
N PRO A 36 -29.19 9.70 -3.28
CA PRO A 36 -28.91 10.60 -4.39
C PRO A 36 -28.49 11.96 -3.82
N ASP A 37 -27.58 12.64 -4.51
CA ASP A 37 -27.31 14.04 -4.26
C ASP A 37 -28.56 14.91 -4.52
N GLU A 38 -28.51 16.21 -4.20
CA GLU A 38 -29.64 17.13 -4.41
C GLU A 38 -30.06 17.25 -5.90
N SER A 39 -29.26 16.73 -6.84
CA SER A 39 -29.57 16.68 -8.29
C SER A 39 -30.25 15.38 -8.70
N GLY A 40 -30.41 14.40 -7.79
CA GLY A 40 -31.00 13.08 -8.09
C GLY A 40 -30.06 12.14 -8.83
N THR A 41 -28.78 12.48 -8.98
CA THR A 41 -27.74 11.62 -9.58
C THR A 41 -27.07 10.77 -8.50
N MET A 42 -26.73 9.52 -8.82
CA MET A 42 -25.91 8.66 -7.94
C MET A 42 -24.53 9.26 -7.79
N SER A 43 -24.02 9.32 -6.55
CA SER A 43 -22.62 9.71 -6.32
C SER A 43 -21.66 8.69 -6.95
N VAL A 44 -20.44 9.13 -7.26
CA VAL A 44 -19.38 8.22 -7.74
C VAL A 44 -19.14 7.08 -6.73
N THR A 45 -19.17 7.40 -5.44
CA THR A 45 -19.01 6.40 -4.36
C THR A 45 -20.10 5.33 -4.41
N ASP A 46 -21.38 5.72 -4.59
CA ASP A 46 -22.50 4.77 -4.69
C ASP A 46 -22.36 3.84 -5.89
N GLN A 47 -21.90 4.38 -7.01
CA GLN A 47 -21.61 3.59 -8.21
C GLN A 47 -20.49 2.57 -7.94
N LEU A 48 -19.41 2.98 -7.27
CA LEU A 48 -18.30 2.09 -6.92
C LEU A 48 -18.73 1.01 -5.92
N LEU A 49 -19.60 1.33 -4.96
CA LEU A 49 -20.17 0.35 -4.02
C LEU A 49 -21.07 -0.66 -4.74
N SER A 50 -21.82 -0.23 -5.74
CA SER A 50 -22.61 -1.14 -6.60
C SER A 50 -21.70 -2.12 -7.35
N ASN A 51 -20.55 -1.64 -7.87
CA ASN A 51 -19.56 -2.50 -8.52
C ASN A 51 -18.95 -3.50 -7.52
N ASN A 52 -18.74 -3.09 -6.26
CA ASN A 52 -18.27 -4.02 -5.22
C ASN A 52 -19.25 -5.16 -4.94
N ALA A 53 -20.55 -4.94 -5.02
CA ALA A 53 -21.54 -6.00 -4.87
C ALA A 53 -21.41 -7.08 -5.96
N ALA A 54 -21.12 -6.67 -7.20
CA ALA A 54 -20.87 -7.59 -8.31
C ALA A 54 -19.53 -8.35 -8.12
N TYR A 55 -18.49 -7.65 -7.69
CA TYR A 55 -17.19 -8.25 -7.36
C TYR A 55 -17.32 -9.30 -6.24
N ALA A 56 -18.01 -8.96 -5.15
CA ALA A 56 -18.20 -9.86 -4.00
C ALA A 56 -18.93 -11.16 -4.37
N ALA A 57 -19.84 -11.12 -5.34
CA ALA A 57 -20.56 -12.29 -5.82
C ALA A 57 -19.67 -13.30 -6.56
N SER A 58 -18.52 -12.87 -7.09
CA SER A 58 -17.53 -13.69 -7.77
C SER A 58 -16.20 -13.84 -7.02
N PHE A 59 -16.11 -13.27 -5.81
CA PHE A 59 -14.86 -13.28 -5.03
C PHE A 59 -14.44 -14.69 -4.62
N ASN A 60 -13.24 -15.08 -4.98
CA ASN A 60 -12.69 -16.41 -4.72
C ASN A 60 -11.82 -16.41 -3.45
N GLY A 61 -12.41 -16.06 -2.30
CA GLY A 61 -11.75 -16.04 -1.00
C GLY A 61 -12.29 -17.08 -0.02
N PRO A 62 -11.70 -17.17 1.20
CA PRO A 62 -10.63 -16.34 1.73
C PRO A 62 -9.25 -16.69 1.18
N LEU A 63 -8.42 -15.65 0.95
CA LEU A 63 -7.02 -15.81 0.55
C LEU A 63 -6.11 -15.91 1.79
N PRO A 64 -4.93 -16.56 1.70
CA PRO A 64 -3.93 -16.57 2.76
C PRO A 64 -3.47 -15.15 3.13
N LEU A 65 -3.15 -14.94 4.43
CA LEU A 65 -2.68 -13.64 4.90
C LEU A 65 -1.30 -13.24 4.33
N PRO A 66 -0.28 -14.12 4.27
CA PRO A 66 0.98 -13.80 3.61
C PRO A 66 0.81 -13.77 2.09
N PRO A 67 1.43 -12.81 1.39
CA PRO A 67 1.35 -12.73 -0.07
C PRO A 67 2.08 -13.91 -0.73
N ALA A 68 1.46 -14.51 -1.74
CA ALA A 68 1.92 -15.76 -2.35
C ALA A 68 3.30 -15.64 -3.00
N LYS A 69 3.63 -14.50 -3.59
CA LYS A 69 4.92 -14.25 -4.25
C LYS A 69 6.00 -13.69 -3.32
N HIS A 70 5.68 -13.47 -2.03
CA HIS A 70 6.62 -12.91 -1.06
C HIS A 70 7.27 -11.59 -1.47
N VAL A 71 6.58 -10.76 -2.24
CA VAL A 71 7.05 -9.48 -2.74
C VAL A 71 6.18 -8.34 -2.21
N ALA A 72 6.82 -7.20 -1.93
CA ALA A 72 6.17 -5.93 -1.67
C ALA A 72 6.50 -4.93 -2.79
N VAL A 73 5.49 -4.21 -3.25
CA VAL A 73 5.61 -3.18 -4.28
C VAL A 73 5.26 -1.84 -3.67
N VAL A 74 6.11 -0.84 -3.84
CA VAL A 74 5.79 0.57 -3.57
C VAL A 74 5.71 1.30 -4.89
N ALA A 75 4.59 1.95 -5.18
CA ALA A 75 4.37 2.59 -6.47
C ALA A 75 3.64 3.94 -6.33
N CYS A 76 3.80 4.79 -7.34
CA CYS A 76 3.02 6.03 -7.42
C CYS A 76 1.52 5.75 -7.46
N MET A 77 0.73 6.64 -6.83
CA MET A 77 -0.74 6.58 -6.80
C MET A 77 -1.40 6.96 -8.14
N ASP A 78 -0.63 7.36 -9.15
CA ASP A 78 -1.15 7.80 -10.46
C ASP A 78 -2.14 6.78 -11.04
N ALA A 79 -3.32 7.26 -11.44
CA ALA A 79 -4.40 6.41 -11.93
C ALA A 79 -4.08 5.67 -13.23
N ARG A 80 -3.09 6.16 -14.00
CA ARG A 80 -2.61 5.52 -15.25
C ARG A 80 -1.73 4.30 -14.98
N LEU A 81 -1.17 4.18 -13.77
CA LEU A 81 -0.31 3.08 -13.36
C LEU A 81 -1.13 1.95 -12.72
N ASN A 82 -1.47 0.95 -13.52
CA ASN A 82 -2.08 -0.29 -13.04
C ASN A 82 -1.00 -1.29 -12.63
N VAL A 83 -0.62 -1.29 -11.35
CA VAL A 83 0.45 -2.14 -10.81
C VAL A 83 0.17 -3.63 -11.02
N TYR A 84 -1.06 -4.07 -10.77
CA TYR A 84 -1.44 -5.48 -10.94
C TYR A 84 -1.31 -5.91 -12.39
N GLY A 85 -1.85 -5.12 -13.33
CA GLY A 85 -1.75 -5.42 -14.74
C GLY A 85 -0.31 -5.37 -15.28
N ALA A 86 0.47 -4.35 -14.87
CA ALA A 86 1.84 -4.16 -15.34
C ALA A 86 2.79 -5.28 -14.88
N LEU A 87 2.55 -5.86 -13.70
CA LEU A 87 3.38 -6.93 -13.12
C LEU A 87 2.75 -8.33 -13.27
N GLY A 88 1.55 -8.46 -13.83
CA GLY A 88 0.84 -9.75 -13.94
C GLY A 88 0.52 -10.37 -12.59
N LEU A 89 0.08 -9.54 -11.63
CA LEU A 89 -0.27 -9.98 -10.28
C LEU A 89 -1.76 -10.29 -10.18
N ASP A 90 -2.06 -11.38 -9.49
CA ASP A 90 -3.40 -11.70 -9.02
C ASP A 90 -3.62 -11.23 -7.58
N GLU A 91 -4.87 -11.26 -7.12
CA GLU A 91 -5.22 -10.97 -5.74
C GLU A 91 -4.54 -11.95 -4.77
N GLY A 92 -3.89 -11.41 -3.74
CA GLY A 92 -3.13 -12.22 -2.77
C GLY A 92 -1.68 -12.50 -3.17
N ASP A 93 -1.21 -12.08 -4.34
CA ASP A 93 0.16 -12.32 -4.80
C ASP A 93 1.20 -11.45 -4.11
N ALA A 94 0.89 -10.18 -3.86
CA ALA A 94 1.86 -9.18 -3.40
C ALA A 94 1.22 -8.16 -2.44
N HIS A 95 2.02 -7.54 -1.58
CA HIS A 95 1.61 -6.29 -0.95
C HIS A 95 1.85 -5.14 -1.93
N VAL A 96 0.85 -4.29 -2.14
CA VAL A 96 0.95 -3.11 -3.00
C VAL A 96 0.66 -1.87 -2.18
N ILE A 97 1.68 -1.03 -1.98
CA ILE A 97 1.63 0.24 -1.26
C ILE A 97 1.67 1.35 -2.30
N ARG A 98 0.82 2.36 -2.17
CA ARG A 98 0.77 3.47 -3.12
C ARG A 98 0.70 4.81 -2.41
N ASN A 99 1.54 5.74 -2.85
CA ASN A 99 1.56 7.12 -2.37
C ASN A 99 1.83 8.11 -3.51
N ALA A 100 1.84 9.40 -3.21
CA ALA A 100 2.23 10.43 -4.17
C ALA A 100 3.71 10.26 -4.55
N GLY A 101 3.99 10.02 -5.82
CA GLY A 101 5.34 9.82 -6.35
C GLY A 101 5.87 8.38 -6.28
N GLY A 102 5.36 7.52 -5.42
CA GLY A 102 5.96 6.21 -5.15
C GLY A 102 7.22 6.31 -4.27
N VAL A 103 7.40 7.44 -3.59
CA VAL A 103 8.59 7.77 -2.78
C VAL A 103 8.66 6.92 -1.51
N ILE A 104 9.85 6.80 -0.93
CA ILE A 104 10.05 6.09 0.33
C ILE A 104 10.13 7.12 1.46
N THR A 105 9.11 7.14 2.30
CA THR A 105 9.08 7.91 3.55
C THR A 105 9.16 6.98 4.77
N GLU A 106 9.05 7.53 5.98
CA GLU A 106 9.01 6.72 7.20
C GLU A 106 7.82 5.76 7.23
N ASP A 107 6.69 6.12 6.60
CA ASP A 107 5.52 5.24 6.56
C ASP A 107 5.71 4.05 5.63
N GLU A 108 6.36 4.25 4.48
CA GLU A 108 6.73 3.15 3.59
C GLU A 108 7.75 2.22 4.27
N ILE A 109 8.76 2.77 4.96
CA ILE A 109 9.70 1.94 5.76
C ILE A 109 8.96 1.14 6.84
N ARG A 110 8.02 1.76 7.57
CA ARG A 110 7.17 1.07 8.55
C ARG A 110 6.38 -0.06 7.91
N SER A 111 5.74 0.22 6.78
CA SER A 111 4.90 -0.74 6.06
C SER A 111 5.71 -1.90 5.49
N LEU A 112 6.87 -1.63 4.90
CA LEU A 112 7.80 -2.64 4.40
C LEU A 112 8.39 -3.49 5.55
N ALA A 113 8.71 -2.89 6.68
CA ALA A 113 9.18 -3.62 7.86
C ALA A 113 8.12 -4.61 8.39
N ILE A 114 6.85 -4.21 8.44
CA ILE A 114 5.73 -5.08 8.81
C ILE A 114 5.57 -6.19 7.76
N SER A 115 5.59 -5.84 6.48
CA SER A 115 5.49 -6.76 5.35
C SER A 115 6.54 -7.88 5.43
N GLN A 116 7.78 -7.54 5.70
CA GLN A 116 8.87 -8.53 5.79
C GLN A 116 8.86 -9.31 7.10
N ARG A 117 8.74 -8.61 8.24
CA ARG A 117 8.90 -9.23 9.57
C ARG A 117 7.73 -10.08 10.01
N LEU A 118 6.50 -9.71 9.63
CA LEU A 118 5.28 -10.38 10.07
C LEU A 118 4.60 -11.19 8.98
N LEU A 119 4.76 -10.79 7.71
CA LEU A 119 4.02 -11.36 6.58
C LEU A 119 4.93 -12.02 5.53
N GLY A 120 6.23 -12.11 5.81
CA GLY A 120 7.17 -12.98 5.11
C GLY A 120 7.57 -12.53 3.71
N THR A 121 7.39 -11.27 3.32
CA THR A 121 7.95 -10.77 2.06
C THR A 121 9.48 -10.71 2.14
N LYS A 122 10.15 -10.82 1.00
CA LYS A 122 11.62 -10.85 0.89
C LYS A 122 12.12 -9.90 -0.18
N GLU A 123 11.33 -9.67 -1.22
CA GLU A 123 11.68 -8.81 -2.33
C GLU A 123 10.89 -7.50 -2.28
N ILE A 124 11.49 -6.42 -2.76
CA ILE A 124 10.89 -5.10 -2.83
C ILE A 124 11.04 -4.54 -4.24
N ILE A 125 9.94 -4.12 -4.82
CA ILE A 125 9.88 -3.44 -6.12
C ILE A 125 9.41 -2.00 -5.88
N LEU A 126 10.18 -1.03 -6.39
CA LEU A 126 9.86 0.39 -6.34
C LEU A 126 9.51 0.88 -7.76
N ILE A 127 8.37 1.58 -7.91
CA ILE A 127 7.92 2.00 -9.25
C ILE A 127 7.53 3.49 -9.23
N HIS A 128 8.33 4.30 -9.90
CA HIS A 128 7.95 5.65 -10.33
C HIS A 128 7.41 5.60 -11.76
N HIS A 129 7.05 6.74 -12.33
CA HIS A 129 6.57 6.78 -13.70
C HIS A 129 6.94 8.08 -14.41
N THR A 130 7.01 8.05 -15.72
CA THR A 130 7.20 9.25 -16.55
C THR A 130 5.99 10.19 -16.44
N ASP A 131 6.19 11.49 -16.66
CA ASP A 131 5.12 12.49 -16.58
C ASP A 131 4.39 12.50 -15.21
N CYS A 132 5.17 12.35 -14.13
CA CYS A 132 4.65 12.37 -12.78
C CYS A 132 4.36 13.82 -12.31
N GLY A 133 3.22 14.02 -11.63
CA GLY A 133 2.87 15.31 -11.05
C GLY A 133 3.92 15.83 -10.05
N MET A 134 4.69 14.95 -9.42
CA MET A 134 5.76 15.32 -8.48
C MET A 134 6.93 16.06 -9.12
N LEU A 135 7.06 16.03 -10.45
CA LEU A 135 8.04 16.78 -11.23
C LEU A 135 7.66 18.27 -11.43
N THR A 136 6.43 18.67 -11.10
CA THR A 136 5.86 19.97 -11.52
C THR A 136 5.91 21.06 -10.47
N PHE A 137 6.36 20.77 -9.26
CA PHE A 137 6.41 21.73 -8.15
C PHE A 137 7.62 21.47 -7.24
N THR A 138 7.88 22.39 -6.32
CA THR A 138 8.84 22.20 -5.22
C THR A 138 8.09 22.05 -3.89
N ASP A 139 8.71 21.39 -2.92
CA ASP A 139 8.16 21.25 -1.56
C ASP A 139 7.81 22.63 -0.95
N ASP A 140 8.68 23.61 -1.13
CA ASP A 140 8.47 24.93 -0.57
C ASP A 140 7.31 25.66 -1.22
N ASP A 141 7.14 25.59 -2.52
CA ASP A 141 6.02 26.23 -3.21
C ASP A 141 4.69 25.58 -2.82
N PHE A 142 4.65 24.26 -2.78
CA PHE A 142 3.46 23.52 -2.39
C PHE A 142 3.03 23.84 -0.94
N LYS A 143 3.99 23.78 0.00
CA LYS A 143 3.73 24.09 1.42
C LYS A 143 3.39 25.55 1.65
N ARG A 144 3.92 26.47 0.84
CA ARG A 144 3.56 27.90 0.88
C ARG A 144 2.11 28.08 0.43
N GLY A 145 1.68 27.46 -0.67
CA GLY A 145 0.29 27.52 -1.13
C GLY A 145 -0.69 27.04 -0.06
N ILE A 146 -0.41 25.91 0.60
CA ILE A 146 -1.24 25.43 1.71
C ILE A 146 -1.29 26.44 2.87
N PHE A 147 -0.15 27.04 3.20
CA PHE A 147 -0.10 28.05 4.25
C PHE A 147 -0.92 29.30 3.91
N GLU A 148 -0.86 29.77 2.68
CA GLU A 148 -1.64 30.92 2.19
C GLU A 148 -3.14 30.66 2.27
N GLU A 149 -3.59 29.43 1.99
CA GLU A 149 -5.00 29.05 2.05
C GLU A 149 -5.51 28.82 3.48
N THR A 150 -4.70 28.18 4.33
CA THR A 150 -5.16 27.62 5.62
C THR A 150 -4.59 28.33 6.86
N GLY A 151 -3.52 29.12 6.69
CA GLY A 151 -2.74 29.68 7.79
C GLY A 151 -1.84 28.67 8.51
N LEU A 152 -1.77 27.42 8.04
CA LEU A 152 -0.99 26.35 8.66
C LEU A 152 0.04 25.79 7.65
N ARG A 153 1.31 25.73 8.06
CA ARG A 153 2.36 25.12 7.25
C ARG A 153 2.51 23.65 7.62
N PRO A 154 2.39 22.70 6.64
CA PRO A 154 2.57 21.29 6.91
C PRO A 154 3.97 20.98 7.45
N ALA A 155 4.05 20.09 8.46
CA ALA A 155 5.33 19.61 9.01
C ALA A 155 5.99 18.54 8.12
N TRP A 156 5.18 17.77 7.37
CA TRP A 156 5.67 16.73 6.46
C TRP A 156 6.31 17.32 5.21
N ALA A 157 7.24 16.57 4.59
CA ALA A 157 7.78 16.86 3.28
C ALA A 157 6.80 16.35 2.19
N ALA A 158 6.63 17.12 1.09
CA ALA A 158 5.87 16.64 -0.06
C ALA A 158 6.67 15.60 -0.87
N GLU A 159 8.00 15.59 -0.72
CA GLU A 159 8.95 14.72 -1.41
C GLU A 159 8.89 14.91 -2.93
N ALA A 160 8.73 16.17 -3.40
CA ALA A 160 8.83 16.50 -4.82
C ALA A 160 10.24 16.22 -5.34
N PHE A 161 10.35 15.77 -6.57
CA PHE A 161 11.64 15.45 -7.20
C PHE A 161 11.75 16.09 -8.60
N ALA A 162 12.99 16.31 -9.04
CA ALA A 162 13.26 16.91 -10.35
C ALA A 162 13.51 15.85 -11.46
N ASN A 163 13.75 14.60 -11.05
CA ASN A 163 14.04 13.48 -11.95
C ASN A 163 13.60 12.17 -11.32
N GLU A 164 12.70 11.45 -11.96
CA GLU A 164 12.13 10.22 -11.47
C GLU A 164 13.15 9.05 -11.37
N TYR A 165 14.14 9.01 -12.24
CA TYR A 165 15.19 7.99 -12.20
C TYR A 165 16.14 8.20 -11.01
N GLU A 166 16.51 9.44 -10.75
CA GLU A 166 17.34 9.79 -9.60
C GLU A 166 16.60 9.52 -8.28
N ASP A 167 15.30 9.80 -8.23
CA ASP A 167 14.51 9.55 -7.03
C ASP A 167 14.29 8.05 -6.79
N VAL A 168 14.10 7.23 -7.83
CA VAL A 168 14.10 5.76 -7.71
C VAL A 168 15.42 5.27 -7.11
N ALA A 169 16.57 5.75 -7.60
CA ALA A 169 17.88 5.37 -7.07
C ALA A 169 18.03 5.80 -5.60
N GLN A 170 17.55 6.98 -5.23
CA GLN A 170 17.51 7.45 -3.85
C GLN A 170 16.58 6.59 -2.98
N SER A 171 15.42 6.23 -3.49
CA SER A 171 14.45 5.37 -2.82
C SER A 171 15.02 3.97 -2.56
N ILE A 172 15.71 3.36 -3.52
CA ILE A 172 16.47 2.10 -3.32
C ILE A 172 17.46 2.26 -2.16
N LYS A 173 18.23 3.35 -2.16
CA LYS A 173 19.21 3.61 -1.11
C LYS A 173 18.56 3.83 0.26
N ARG A 174 17.42 4.52 0.34
CA ARG A 174 16.67 4.69 1.60
C ARG A 174 16.24 3.34 2.18
N VAL A 175 15.71 2.43 1.35
CA VAL A 175 15.31 1.08 1.78
C VAL A 175 16.52 0.25 2.20
N THR A 176 17.56 0.18 1.37
CA THR A 176 18.73 -0.68 1.60
C THR A 176 19.58 -0.23 2.77
N SER A 177 19.58 1.06 3.11
CA SER A 177 20.29 1.61 4.27
C SER A 177 19.47 1.57 5.56
N SER A 178 18.18 1.19 5.50
CA SER A 178 17.31 1.18 6.68
C SER A 178 17.63 -0.02 7.61
N PRO A 179 17.92 0.22 8.88
CA PRO A 179 18.15 -0.87 9.84
C PRO A 179 16.87 -1.64 10.18
N PHE A 180 15.71 -1.15 9.75
CA PHE A 180 14.42 -1.76 10.04
C PHE A 180 14.00 -2.80 8.99
N ILE A 181 14.62 -2.81 7.82
CA ILE A 181 14.34 -3.72 6.71
C ILE A 181 15.31 -4.91 6.76
N PRO A 182 14.86 -6.14 7.08
CA PRO A 182 15.75 -7.29 7.26
C PRO A 182 16.29 -7.88 5.95
N HIS A 183 15.53 -7.77 4.84
CA HIS A 183 15.92 -8.30 3.52
C HIS A 183 16.08 -7.15 2.55
N THR A 184 17.33 -6.77 2.24
CA THR A 184 17.69 -5.65 1.36
C THR A 184 18.46 -6.07 0.13
N ASP A 185 18.71 -7.36 -0.05
CA ASP A 185 19.46 -7.95 -1.15
C ASP A 185 18.68 -8.01 -2.47
N GLN A 186 17.34 -7.93 -2.40
CA GLN A 186 16.44 -7.96 -3.53
C GLN A 186 15.53 -6.72 -3.55
N VAL A 187 16.14 -5.53 -3.60
CA VAL A 187 15.43 -4.25 -3.79
C VAL A 187 15.73 -3.74 -5.18
N ARG A 188 14.69 -3.65 -6.01
CA ARG A 188 14.81 -3.19 -7.40
C ARG A 188 13.88 -2.01 -7.66
N GLY A 189 14.32 -1.07 -8.49
CA GLY A 189 13.58 0.13 -8.83
C GLY A 189 13.34 0.27 -10.33
N PHE A 190 12.20 0.83 -10.70
CA PHE A 190 11.76 0.95 -12.07
C PHE A 190 11.06 2.29 -12.30
N VAL A 191 11.15 2.77 -13.54
CA VAL A 191 10.30 3.85 -14.05
C VAL A 191 9.34 3.27 -15.08
N PHE A 192 8.04 3.43 -14.81
CA PHE A 192 6.97 3.03 -15.72
C PHE A 192 6.71 4.12 -16.74
N ASN A 193 6.79 3.80 -18.00
CA ASN A 193 6.48 4.74 -19.09
C ASN A 193 4.95 4.76 -19.30
N VAL A 194 4.30 5.86 -18.95
CA VAL A 194 2.81 5.98 -19.03
C VAL A 194 2.27 5.98 -20.47
N ALA A 195 3.12 6.19 -21.48
CA ALA A 195 2.73 6.17 -22.88
C ALA A 195 2.83 4.77 -23.51
N THR A 196 3.75 3.93 -23.01
CA THR A 196 4.04 2.62 -23.63
C THR A 196 3.72 1.43 -22.72
N GLY A 197 3.59 1.65 -21.40
CA GLY A 197 3.42 0.59 -20.41
C GLY A 197 4.70 -0.20 -20.08
N VAL A 198 5.86 0.23 -20.59
CA VAL A 198 7.15 -0.42 -20.33
C VAL A 198 7.69 0.00 -18.97
N LEU A 199 8.25 -0.97 -18.24
CA LEU A 199 9.06 -0.75 -17.03
C LEU A 199 10.54 -0.73 -17.42
N GLU A 200 11.22 0.38 -17.14
CA GLU A 200 12.67 0.52 -17.29
C GLU A 200 13.33 0.38 -15.92
N GLU A 201 14.28 -0.55 -15.79
CA GLU A 201 14.99 -0.75 -14.54
C GLU A 201 16.03 0.34 -14.32
N VAL A 202 16.05 0.87 -13.09
CA VAL A 202 17.06 1.84 -12.65
C VAL A 202 18.20 1.08 -11.97
N THR A 203 19.35 1.08 -12.61
CA THR A 203 20.58 0.55 -12.00
C THR A 203 21.20 1.61 -11.10
N GLY A 204 21.34 1.30 -9.80
CA GLY A 204 21.97 2.16 -8.81
C GLY A 204 23.50 2.20 -8.90
#